data_69f99b744fe54f649ed2d72de11076a0
#
_entry.id   69f99b744fe54f649ed2d72de11076a0
#
_cell.length_a   1.000
_cell.length_b   1.000
_cell.length_c   1.000
_cell.angle_alpha   90.00
_cell.angle_beta   90.00
_cell.angle_gamma   90.00
#
_symmetry.space_group_name_H-M   'P 1'
#
loop_
_entity.id
_entity.type
_entity.pdbx_description
1 polymer ?
#
loop_
_entity_poly.entity_id
_entity_poly.type
_entity_poly.pdbx_seq_one_letter_code
_entity_poly.pdbx_strand_id
1 'polypeptide(L)'
;PLNGEVSIGGAKNAALGILAAAIMTDETVTIENVPNVRDTRVLLQAIEGIGAKVKYVYNNTVQINGGSICDINVDYEYIKKIRASYYLLGALLGKYKRSQVALPGGCNIGSRPIDQHIKGFKALGAEVEIEHGKISTKAEHLVGGHVYFDVVTVGATINLMLAACLAEGDTILENAAKEPHIVDVANFLNAMGANIKGAGTDVIRIKGVSKLHGTTYSIIPDQIEAGTFMFASAATRGDVVAVSYTHLRAHETAAN
;
A
#
# COMPACT_ATOMS: atom_id res chain seq x y z
N PRO A 1 -6.68 -36.28 3.85
CA PRO A 1 -5.79 -35.39 4.60
C PRO A 1 -4.81 -34.68 3.67
N LEU A 2 -4.56 -33.39 3.90
CA LEU A 2 -3.48 -32.65 3.25
C LEU A 2 -2.20 -32.88 4.07
N ASN A 3 -1.12 -33.30 3.43
CA ASN A 3 0.16 -33.52 4.10
C ASN A 3 1.29 -32.95 3.27
N GLY A 4 2.28 -32.33 3.92
CA GLY A 4 3.48 -31.82 3.27
C GLY A 4 3.85 -30.41 3.67
N GLU A 5 4.71 -29.80 2.89
CA GLU A 5 5.21 -28.44 3.13
C GLU A 5 4.67 -27.46 2.08
N VAL A 6 4.39 -26.24 2.51
CA VAL A 6 4.00 -25.13 1.66
C VAL A 6 4.84 -23.90 1.99
N SER A 7 5.51 -23.33 1.00
CA SER A 7 6.20 -22.05 1.15
C SER A 7 5.21 -20.91 1.01
N ILE A 8 5.12 -20.06 2.03
CA ILE A 8 4.22 -18.92 2.03
C ILE A 8 4.83 -17.79 1.19
N GLY A 9 4.08 -17.33 0.22
CA GLY A 9 4.48 -16.22 -0.67
C GLY A 9 4.42 -14.86 0.02
N GLY A 10 4.83 -13.82 -0.71
CA GLY A 10 4.76 -12.44 -0.22
C GLY A 10 3.33 -11.96 -0.01
N ALA A 11 3.12 -11.14 1.02
CA ALA A 11 1.81 -10.61 1.38
C ALA A 11 1.25 -9.70 0.29
N LYS A 12 0.18 -10.14 -0.38
CA LYS A 12 -0.47 -9.37 -1.46
C LYS A 12 -0.83 -7.94 -1.02
N ASN A 13 -1.40 -7.78 0.15
CA ASN A 13 -1.87 -6.48 0.62
C ASN A 13 -0.71 -5.54 0.95
N ALA A 14 0.43 -6.05 1.44
CA ALA A 14 1.65 -5.28 1.59
C ALA A 14 2.26 -4.90 0.23
N ALA A 15 2.34 -5.87 -0.68
CA ALA A 15 2.87 -5.66 -2.03
C ALA A 15 2.20 -4.48 -2.74
N LEU A 16 0.88 -4.36 -2.65
CA LEU A 16 0.13 -3.29 -3.32
C LEU A 16 0.49 -1.89 -2.79
N GLY A 17 0.66 -1.74 -1.48
CA GLY A 17 1.14 -0.48 -0.88
C GLY A 17 2.60 -0.17 -1.22
N ILE A 18 3.46 -1.18 -1.17
CA ILE A 18 4.90 -1.08 -1.44
C ILE A 18 5.17 -0.75 -2.92
N LEU A 19 4.49 -1.42 -3.85
CA LEU A 19 4.60 -1.13 -5.29
C LEU A 19 4.17 0.30 -5.62
N ALA A 20 3.10 0.80 -4.99
CA ALA A 20 2.69 2.19 -5.14
C ALA A 20 3.72 3.16 -4.52
N ALA A 21 4.30 2.84 -3.37
CA ALA A 21 5.33 3.64 -2.71
C ALA A 21 6.63 3.71 -3.53
N ALA A 22 6.98 2.66 -4.28
CA ALA A 22 8.22 2.58 -5.05
C ALA A 22 8.34 3.65 -6.14
N ILE A 23 7.23 4.22 -6.62
CA ILE A 23 7.27 5.31 -7.60
C ILE A 23 7.62 6.68 -7.01
N MET A 24 7.69 6.79 -5.68
CA MET A 24 7.87 8.07 -4.99
C MET A 24 9.31 8.59 -5.01
N THR A 25 10.24 7.82 -5.57
CA THR A 25 11.64 8.23 -5.82
C THR A 25 11.97 8.19 -7.31
N ASP A 26 13.00 8.94 -7.71
CA ASP A 26 13.58 8.89 -9.06
C ASP A 26 14.69 7.84 -9.18
N GLU A 27 15.06 7.23 -8.06
CA GLU A 27 16.05 6.16 -8.00
C GLU A 27 15.38 4.79 -8.21
N THR A 28 16.19 3.78 -8.52
CA THR A 28 15.68 2.42 -8.70
C THR A 28 15.44 1.75 -7.36
N VAL A 29 14.24 1.21 -7.20
CA VAL A 29 13.83 0.40 -6.06
C VAL A 29 13.74 -1.06 -6.49
N THR A 30 14.37 -1.96 -5.76
CA THR A 30 14.28 -3.41 -5.96
C THR A 30 13.36 -4.01 -4.90
N ILE A 31 12.29 -4.67 -5.33
CA ILE A 31 11.31 -5.30 -4.44
C ILE A 31 11.34 -6.80 -4.66
N GLU A 32 11.61 -7.52 -3.59
CA GLU A 32 11.70 -8.98 -3.55
C GLU A 32 10.43 -9.58 -2.94
N ASN A 33 10.23 -10.87 -3.15
CA ASN A 33 9.07 -11.61 -2.66
C ASN A 33 7.73 -11.02 -3.10
N VAL A 34 7.67 -10.44 -4.30
CA VAL A 34 6.42 -9.94 -4.89
C VAL A 34 5.54 -11.11 -5.28
N PRO A 35 4.31 -11.24 -4.72
CA PRO A 35 3.44 -12.35 -5.06
C PRO A 35 2.96 -12.25 -6.52
N ASN A 36 3.03 -13.36 -7.24
CA ASN A 36 2.59 -13.41 -8.65
C ASN A 36 1.06 -13.61 -8.74
N VAL A 37 0.32 -12.60 -8.36
CA VAL A 37 -1.15 -12.58 -8.41
C VAL A 37 -1.64 -11.53 -9.40
N ARG A 38 -2.93 -11.62 -9.78
CA ARG A 38 -3.54 -10.68 -10.74
C ARG A 38 -3.39 -9.22 -10.30
N ASP A 39 -3.61 -8.94 -9.01
CA ASP A 39 -3.64 -7.58 -8.48
C ASP A 39 -2.28 -6.89 -8.61
N THR A 40 -1.18 -7.58 -8.28
CA THR A 40 0.18 -7.04 -8.40
C THR A 40 0.55 -6.79 -9.86
N ARG A 41 0.18 -7.72 -10.77
CA ARG A 41 0.43 -7.54 -12.21
C ARG A 41 -0.31 -6.33 -12.78
N VAL A 42 -1.59 -6.16 -12.44
CA VAL A 42 -2.38 -5.01 -12.92
C VAL A 42 -1.85 -3.70 -12.34
N LEU A 43 -1.42 -3.66 -11.07
CA LEU A 43 -0.82 -2.46 -10.49
C LEU A 43 0.51 -2.11 -11.16
N LEU A 44 1.37 -3.08 -11.45
CA LEU A 44 2.62 -2.86 -12.18
C LEU A 44 2.36 -2.33 -13.60
N GLN A 45 1.35 -2.85 -14.30
CA GLN A 45 0.92 -2.31 -15.60
C GLN A 45 0.42 -0.86 -15.49
N ALA A 46 -0.33 -0.52 -14.43
CA ALA A 46 -0.76 0.85 -14.19
C ALA A 46 0.43 1.79 -13.93
N ILE A 47 1.42 1.33 -13.18
CA ILE A 47 2.67 2.05 -12.89
C ILE A 47 3.48 2.27 -14.18
N GLU A 48 3.59 1.26 -15.05
CA GLU A 48 4.19 1.42 -16.38
C GLU A 48 3.39 2.38 -17.25
N GLY A 49 2.06 2.29 -17.21
CA GLY A 49 1.15 3.13 -17.99
C GLY A 49 1.28 4.62 -17.70
N ILE A 50 1.66 5.01 -16.49
CA ILE A 50 1.95 6.42 -16.12
C ILE A 50 3.39 6.83 -16.43
N GLY A 51 4.21 5.94 -16.98
CA GLY A 51 5.57 6.25 -17.46
C GLY A 51 6.71 5.81 -16.53
N ALA A 52 6.46 5.08 -15.45
CA ALA A 52 7.54 4.48 -14.67
C ALA A 52 8.19 3.31 -15.42
N LYS A 53 9.47 3.07 -15.16
CA LYS A 53 10.17 1.90 -15.70
C LYS A 53 10.00 0.73 -14.73
N VAL A 54 9.48 -0.39 -15.20
CA VAL A 54 9.33 -1.63 -14.46
C VAL A 54 10.15 -2.72 -15.14
N LYS A 55 10.96 -3.45 -14.37
CA LYS A 55 11.77 -4.57 -14.87
C LYS A 55 11.61 -5.77 -13.95
N TYR A 56 11.19 -6.89 -14.52
CA TYR A 56 11.19 -8.18 -13.83
C TYR A 56 12.61 -8.75 -13.87
N VAL A 57 13.20 -9.01 -12.69
CA VAL A 57 14.58 -9.50 -12.55
C VAL A 57 14.59 -11.02 -12.40
N TYR A 58 13.74 -11.54 -11.50
CA TYR A 58 13.48 -12.96 -11.27
C TYR A 58 11.99 -13.18 -11.02
N ASN A 59 11.59 -14.43 -10.80
CA ASN A 59 10.16 -14.81 -10.69
C ASN A 59 9.34 -13.96 -9.72
N ASN A 60 9.93 -13.51 -8.59
CA ASN A 60 9.24 -12.75 -7.55
C ASN A 60 9.98 -11.45 -7.19
N THR A 61 10.82 -10.94 -8.10
CA THR A 61 11.60 -9.72 -7.88
C THR A 61 11.38 -8.74 -9.01
N VAL A 62 11.01 -7.51 -8.67
CA VAL A 62 10.81 -6.42 -9.62
C VAL A 62 11.67 -5.21 -9.26
N GLN A 63 12.12 -4.49 -10.27
CA GLN A 63 12.75 -3.18 -10.15
C GLN A 63 11.81 -2.12 -10.70
N ILE A 64 11.62 -1.05 -9.94
CA ILE A 64 10.77 0.08 -10.30
C ILE A 64 11.61 1.36 -10.23
N ASN A 65 11.49 2.19 -11.26
CA ASN A 65 12.08 3.53 -11.25
C ASN A 65 11.03 4.56 -11.65
N GLY A 66 10.71 5.47 -10.73
CA GLY A 66 9.68 6.49 -10.90
C GLY A 66 10.15 7.79 -11.55
N GLY A 67 11.45 7.89 -11.95
CA GLY A 67 12.02 9.13 -12.48
C GLY A 67 11.52 9.54 -13.87
N SER A 68 10.90 8.60 -14.60
CA SER A 68 10.36 8.85 -15.95
C SER A 68 8.84 9.00 -16.00
N ILE A 69 8.17 9.07 -14.86
CA ILE A 69 6.71 9.29 -14.81
C ILE A 69 6.40 10.66 -15.43
N CYS A 70 5.54 10.65 -16.44
CA CYS A 70 5.13 11.83 -17.18
C CYS A 70 3.64 12.11 -17.12
N ASP A 71 2.85 11.16 -16.63
CA ASP A 71 1.41 11.32 -16.46
C ASP A 71 1.00 11.05 -15.01
N ILE A 72 0.09 11.85 -14.51
CA ILE A 72 -0.50 11.71 -13.17
C ILE A 72 -1.91 11.12 -13.23
N ASN A 73 -2.41 10.84 -14.42
CA ASN A 73 -3.74 10.30 -14.68
C ASN A 73 -3.63 8.78 -14.88
N VAL A 74 -4.10 8.03 -13.90
CA VAL A 74 -4.13 6.58 -13.99
C VAL A 74 -5.35 6.13 -14.77
N ASP A 75 -5.14 5.41 -15.88
CA ASP A 75 -6.18 4.98 -16.79
C ASP A 75 -7.23 4.09 -16.08
N TYR A 76 -8.49 4.34 -16.41
CA TYR A 76 -9.65 3.58 -15.93
C TYR A 76 -9.55 2.08 -16.21
N GLU A 77 -8.92 1.69 -17.31
CA GLU A 77 -8.75 0.29 -17.69
C GLU A 77 -7.99 -0.54 -16.64
N TYR A 78 -7.06 0.07 -15.92
CA TYR A 78 -6.35 -0.58 -14.82
C TYR A 78 -7.18 -0.55 -13.53
N ILE A 79 -7.83 0.57 -13.24
CA ILE A 79 -8.51 0.83 -11.98
C ILE A 79 -9.76 -0.02 -11.81
N LYS A 80 -10.53 -0.21 -12.89
CA LYS A 80 -11.70 -1.08 -12.85
C LYS A 80 -11.38 -2.54 -12.48
N LYS A 81 -10.12 -2.95 -12.65
CA LYS A 81 -9.68 -4.31 -12.40
C LYS A 81 -9.24 -4.54 -10.95
N ILE A 82 -8.70 -3.50 -10.29
CA ILE A 82 -8.21 -3.60 -8.90
C ILE A 82 -8.46 -2.31 -8.12
N ARG A 83 -8.93 -2.45 -6.88
CA ARG A 83 -9.13 -1.31 -5.98
C ARG A 83 -7.83 -0.68 -5.46
N ALA A 84 -6.77 -1.48 -5.36
CA ALA A 84 -5.48 -1.04 -4.83
C ALA A 84 -4.81 0.05 -5.68
N SER A 85 -5.29 0.30 -6.90
CA SER A 85 -4.89 1.46 -7.70
C SER A 85 -5.11 2.79 -6.98
N TYR A 86 -5.98 2.83 -5.96
CA TYR A 86 -6.11 4.01 -5.09
C TYR A 86 -4.85 4.37 -4.32
N TYR A 87 -3.94 3.45 -4.06
CA TYR A 87 -2.66 3.81 -3.42
C TYR A 87 -1.82 4.75 -4.28
N LEU A 88 -2.05 4.77 -5.59
CA LEU A 88 -1.42 5.72 -6.49
C LEU A 88 -1.87 7.17 -6.23
N LEU A 89 -3.07 7.40 -5.62
CA LEU A 89 -3.49 8.75 -5.21
C LEU A 89 -2.49 9.36 -4.23
N GLY A 90 -2.22 8.66 -3.12
CA GLY A 90 -1.30 9.15 -2.10
C GLY A 90 0.14 9.26 -2.59
N ALA A 91 0.60 8.26 -3.37
CA ALA A 91 1.95 8.25 -3.91
C ALA A 91 2.20 9.41 -4.89
N LEU A 92 1.30 9.62 -5.86
CA LEU A 92 1.40 10.71 -6.83
C LEU A 92 1.19 12.08 -6.18
N LEU A 93 0.22 12.20 -5.25
CA LEU A 93 0.02 13.43 -4.50
C LEU A 93 1.26 13.81 -3.69
N GLY A 94 1.87 12.86 -2.99
CA GLY A 94 3.09 13.08 -2.24
C GLY A 94 4.24 13.59 -3.14
N LYS A 95 4.48 12.92 -4.27
CA LYS A 95 5.60 13.22 -5.16
C LYS A 95 5.35 14.44 -6.04
N TYR A 96 4.19 14.52 -6.68
CA TYR A 96 3.89 15.52 -7.73
C TYR A 96 2.93 16.62 -7.29
N LYS A 97 2.44 16.57 -6.03
CA LYS A 97 1.43 17.50 -5.47
C LYS A 97 0.10 17.48 -6.24
N ARG A 98 -0.10 16.48 -7.08
CA ARG A 98 -1.33 16.25 -7.84
C ARG A 98 -1.45 14.79 -8.25
N SER A 99 -2.68 14.30 -8.33
CA SER A 99 -2.99 12.97 -8.84
C SER A 99 -4.40 12.93 -9.41
N GLN A 100 -4.63 12.04 -10.34
CA GLN A 100 -5.97 11.75 -10.85
C GLN A 100 -6.13 10.25 -11.05
N VAL A 101 -7.13 9.67 -10.40
CA VAL A 101 -7.38 8.24 -10.42
C VAL A 101 -8.88 8.00 -10.62
N ALA A 102 -9.27 7.11 -11.53
CA ALA A 102 -10.68 6.80 -11.71
C ALA A 102 -11.26 6.13 -10.44
N LEU A 103 -12.53 6.36 -10.18
CA LEU A 103 -13.24 5.65 -9.11
C LEU A 103 -13.35 4.17 -9.49
N PRO A 104 -13.05 3.23 -8.58
CA PRO A 104 -13.16 1.83 -8.91
C PRO A 104 -14.60 1.46 -9.17
N GLY A 105 -14.83 0.73 -10.24
CA GLY A 105 -16.07 0.00 -10.46
C GLY A 105 -16.35 -0.91 -9.26
N GLY A 106 -17.61 -1.11 -8.92
CA GLY A 106 -17.99 -1.80 -7.70
C GLY A 106 -17.41 -3.20 -7.58
N CYS A 107 -16.80 -3.47 -6.45
CA CYS A 107 -16.65 -4.83 -5.97
C CYS A 107 -17.94 -5.19 -5.23
N ASN A 108 -18.56 -6.34 -5.52
CA ASN A 108 -19.84 -6.79 -4.95
C ASN A 108 -19.81 -7.04 -3.41
N ILE A 109 -18.72 -6.70 -2.73
CA ILE A 109 -18.52 -6.91 -1.29
C ILE A 109 -18.92 -5.66 -0.47
N GLY A 110 -19.84 -4.84 -0.97
CA GLY A 110 -20.39 -3.69 -0.26
C GLY A 110 -19.77 -2.34 -0.59
N SER A 111 -20.44 -1.30 -0.12
CA SER A 111 -20.00 0.10 -0.22
C SER A 111 -18.73 0.30 0.59
N ARG A 112 -17.70 0.83 -0.04
CA ARG A 112 -16.44 1.21 0.65
C ARG A 112 -16.17 2.67 0.33
N PRO A 113 -16.68 3.58 1.15
CA PRO A 113 -16.55 5.01 0.95
C PRO A 113 -15.08 5.43 0.97
N ILE A 114 -14.76 6.52 0.26
CA ILE A 114 -13.43 7.13 0.22
C ILE A 114 -13.37 8.42 1.04
N ASP A 115 -14.37 8.66 1.85
CA ASP A 115 -14.53 9.83 2.71
C ASP A 115 -13.32 10.06 3.61
N GLN A 116 -12.76 8.99 4.20
CA GLN A 116 -11.58 9.08 5.05
C GLN A 116 -10.30 9.45 4.27
N HIS A 117 -10.20 9.03 3.00
CA HIS A 117 -9.12 9.47 2.12
C HIS A 117 -9.24 10.97 1.83
N ILE A 118 -10.45 11.42 1.46
CA ILE A 118 -10.74 12.83 1.17
C ILE A 118 -10.47 13.70 2.39
N LYS A 119 -10.98 13.29 3.57
CA LYS A 119 -10.75 13.97 4.84
C LYS A 119 -9.26 14.14 5.12
N GLY A 120 -8.50 13.07 4.98
CA GLY A 120 -7.07 13.09 5.24
C GLY A 120 -6.28 13.94 4.24
N PHE A 121 -6.55 13.84 2.94
CA PHE A 121 -5.87 14.67 1.94
C PHE A 121 -6.17 16.16 2.14
N LYS A 122 -7.42 16.52 2.48
CA LYS A 122 -7.78 17.90 2.83
C LYS A 122 -7.05 18.39 4.08
N ALA A 123 -6.87 17.54 5.07
CA ALA A 123 -6.12 17.87 6.28
C ALA A 123 -4.63 18.12 6.01
N LEU A 124 -4.08 17.51 4.94
CA LEU A 124 -2.72 17.80 4.45
C LEU A 124 -2.66 19.01 3.50
N GLY A 125 -3.75 19.76 3.33
CA GLY A 125 -3.81 20.94 2.49
C GLY A 125 -4.11 20.67 1.01
N ALA A 126 -4.53 19.47 0.63
CA ALA A 126 -4.91 19.18 -0.74
C ALA A 126 -6.39 19.53 -1.04
N GLU A 127 -6.62 20.09 -2.21
CA GLU A 127 -7.93 20.16 -2.83
C GLU A 127 -8.30 18.77 -3.37
N VAL A 128 -9.54 18.35 -3.19
CA VAL A 128 -10.04 17.05 -3.65
C VAL A 128 -11.35 17.25 -4.38
N GLU A 129 -11.39 16.83 -5.62
CA GLU A 129 -12.57 16.90 -6.49
C GLU A 129 -12.97 15.50 -6.97
N ILE A 130 -14.26 15.26 -7.10
CA ILE A 130 -14.82 14.03 -7.66
C ILE A 130 -15.72 14.42 -8.82
N GLU A 131 -15.25 14.20 -10.02
CA GLU A 131 -15.99 14.50 -11.24
C GLU A 131 -15.81 13.40 -12.29
N HIS A 132 -16.85 13.18 -13.08
CA HIS A 132 -16.82 12.24 -14.22
C HIS A 132 -16.29 10.85 -13.87
N GLY A 133 -16.56 10.36 -12.65
CA GLY A 133 -16.07 9.05 -12.18
C GLY A 133 -14.57 9.01 -11.88
N LYS A 134 -13.94 10.15 -11.67
CA LYS A 134 -12.54 10.28 -11.25
C LYS A 134 -12.44 11.07 -9.95
N ILE A 135 -11.44 10.73 -9.13
CA ILE A 135 -10.98 11.53 -8.02
C ILE A 135 -9.67 12.23 -8.42
N SER A 136 -9.65 13.53 -8.26
CA SER A 136 -8.50 14.40 -8.53
C SER A 136 -8.05 15.03 -7.24
N THR A 137 -6.74 15.07 -7.02
CA THR A 137 -6.16 15.77 -5.88
C THR A 137 -5.11 16.75 -6.36
N LYS A 138 -5.03 17.91 -5.72
CA LYS A 138 -4.06 18.96 -6.03
C LYS A 138 -3.68 19.70 -4.75
N ALA A 139 -2.41 20.03 -4.60
CA ALA A 139 -1.91 20.90 -3.56
C ALA A 139 -0.80 21.79 -4.12
N GLU A 140 -0.72 23.02 -3.68
CA GLU A 140 0.45 23.85 -3.93
C GLU A 140 1.60 23.40 -3.03
N HIS A 141 1.29 23.21 -1.73
CA HIS A 141 2.15 22.62 -0.73
C HIS A 141 1.36 21.58 0.06
N LEU A 142 1.98 20.45 0.36
CA LEU A 142 1.45 19.51 1.34
C LEU A 142 2.07 19.84 2.69
N VAL A 143 1.22 20.09 3.67
CA VAL A 143 1.64 20.44 5.04
C VAL A 143 1.15 19.36 5.99
N GLY A 144 2.01 18.95 6.90
CA GLY A 144 1.69 18.00 7.95
C GLY A 144 0.51 18.48 8.80
N GLY A 145 -0.26 17.54 9.30
CA GLY A 145 -1.48 17.84 10.05
C GLY A 145 -1.90 16.69 10.95
N HIS A 146 -2.95 16.94 11.72
CA HIS A 146 -3.56 15.93 12.58
C HIS A 146 -4.82 15.36 11.92
N VAL A 147 -4.82 14.05 11.70
CA VAL A 147 -5.93 13.33 11.05
C VAL A 147 -6.44 12.26 12.01
N TYR A 148 -7.68 12.40 12.45
CA TYR A 148 -8.40 11.36 13.16
C TYR A 148 -9.32 10.63 12.17
N PHE A 149 -9.17 9.30 12.04
CA PHE A 149 -10.06 8.48 11.23
C PHE A 149 -11.33 8.16 12.02
N ASP A 150 -12.50 8.52 11.47
CA ASP A 150 -13.80 8.22 12.09
C ASP A 150 -14.07 6.70 12.10
N VAL A 151 -13.50 6.00 11.12
CA VAL A 151 -13.53 4.56 10.98
C VAL A 151 -12.13 4.07 10.63
N VAL A 152 -11.66 3.01 11.29
CA VAL A 152 -10.40 2.35 10.96
C VAL A 152 -10.43 1.88 9.51
N THR A 153 -9.46 2.32 8.72
CA THR A 153 -9.39 2.00 7.29
C THR A 153 -7.96 1.83 6.81
N VAL A 154 -7.65 0.65 6.31
CA VAL A 154 -6.34 0.32 5.71
C VAL A 154 -6.03 1.24 4.53
N GLY A 155 -7.00 1.44 3.63
CA GLY A 155 -6.80 2.21 2.41
C GLY A 155 -6.41 3.65 2.68
N ALA A 156 -7.13 4.34 3.57
CA ALA A 156 -6.82 5.72 3.92
C ALA A 156 -5.51 5.81 4.72
N THR A 157 -5.24 4.89 5.65
CA THR A 157 -3.99 4.86 6.42
C THR A 157 -2.78 4.78 5.49
N ILE A 158 -2.76 3.85 4.53
CA ILE A 158 -1.65 3.74 3.57
C ILE A 158 -1.55 4.98 2.69
N ASN A 159 -2.66 5.47 2.12
CA ASN A 159 -2.63 6.65 1.26
C ASN A 159 -2.09 7.89 1.97
N LEU A 160 -2.48 8.09 3.23
CA LEU A 160 -1.99 9.23 4.00
C LEU A 160 -0.54 9.06 4.44
N MET A 161 -0.09 7.84 4.76
CA MET A 161 1.34 7.59 4.98
C MET A 161 2.16 7.96 3.75
N LEU A 162 1.71 7.54 2.54
CA LEU A 162 2.38 7.87 1.28
C LEU A 162 2.46 9.39 1.07
N ALA A 163 1.34 10.09 1.15
CA ALA A 163 1.30 11.53 0.92
C ALA A 163 2.10 12.32 1.98
N ALA A 164 1.97 11.95 3.25
CA ALA A 164 2.60 12.64 4.38
C ALA A 164 4.12 12.49 4.43
N CYS A 165 4.69 11.42 3.86
CA CYS A 165 6.16 11.25 3.82
C CYS A 165 6.89 12.42 3.14
N LEU A 166 6.25 13.10 2.18
CA LEU A 166 6.80 14.22 1.44
C LEU A 166 6.03 15.53 1.70
N ALA A 167 5.25 15.61 2.79
CA ALA A 167 4.62 16.82 3.27
C ALA A 167 5.60 17.62 4.16
N GLU A 168 5.40 18.91 4.27
CA GLU A 168 6.19 19.77 5.16
C GLU A 168 5.74 19.60 6.62
N GLY A 169 6.68 19.38 7.54
CA GLY A 169 6.38 19.25 8.97
C GLY A 169 5.95 17.86 9.41
N ASP A 170 5.18 17.79 10.49
CA ASP A 170 4.79 16.55 11.15
C ASP A 170 3.32 16.21 10.89
N THR A 171 3.03 14.94 10.61
CA THR A 171 1.68 14.41 10.47
C THR A 171 1.41 13.38 11.56
N ILE A 172 0.23 13.46 12.18
CA ILE A 172 -0.26 12.49 13.15
C ILE A 172 -1.53 11.87 12.59
N LEU A 173 -1.52 10.55 12.43
CA LEU A 173 -2.70 9.77 12.06
C LEU A 173 -3.19 9.04 13.31
N GLU A 174 -4.41 9.31 13.75
CA GLU A 174 -5.05 8.65 14.89
C GLU A 174 -6.19 7.74 14.45
N ASN A 175 -6.46 6.71 15.23
CA ASN A 175 -7.37 5.62 14.88
C ASN A 175 -6.96 4.91 13.58
N ALA A 176 -5.65 4.80 13.38
CA ALA A 176 -5.05 4.19 12.19
C ALA A 176 -5.23 2.66 12.18
N ALA A 177 -5.19 2.09 10.99
CA ALA A 177 -5.16 0.64 10.80
C ALA A 177 -3.85 0.03 11.32
N LYS A 178 -3.91 -1.17 11.90
CA LYS A 178 -2.80 -1.81 12.65
C LYS A 178 -2.26 -3.09 11.99
N GLU A 179 -2.84 -3.50 10.89
CA GLU A 179 -2.54 -4.76 10.21
C GLU A 179 -1.05 -4.86 9.84
N PRO A 180 -0.47 -6.07 9.81
CA PRO A 180 0.95 -6.28 9.50
C PRO A 180 1.43 -5.62 8.21
N HIS A 181 0.57 -5.54 7.19
CA HIS A 181 0.92 -4.88 5.93
C HIS A 181 1.01 -3.35 6.05
N ILE A 182 0.38 -2.71 7.06
CA ILE A 182 0.61 -1.29 7.39
C ILE A 182 2.04 -1.11 7.91
N VAL A 183 2.47 -2.00 8.79
CA VAL A 183 3.83 -1.99 9.35
C VAL A 183 4.86 -2.21 8.24
N ASP A 184 4.59 -3.13 7.33
CA ASP A 184 5.49 -3.46 6.22
C ASP A 184 5.66 -2.29 5.24
N VAL A 185 4.56 -1.61 4.89
CA VAL A 185 4.62 -0.38 4.07
C VAL A 185 5.39 0.73 4.78
N ALA A 186 5.20 0.91 6.09
CA ALA A 186 5.95 1.90 6.86
C ALA A 186 7.44 1.57 6.93
N ASN A 187 7.79 0.30 7.12
CA ASN A 187 9.18 -0.17 7.12
C ASN A 187 9.84 0.04 5.75
N PHE A 188 9.13 -0.27 4.68
CA PHE A 188 9.60 -0.01 3.32
C PHE A 188 9.84 1.48 3.08
N LEU A 189 8.90 2.35 3.43
CA LEU A 189 9.07 3.81 3.31
C LEU A 189 10.25 4.31 4.16
N ASN A 190 10.43 3.80 5.37
CA ASN A 190 11.59 4.12 6.20
C ASN A 190 12.90 3.63 5.58
N ALA A 191 12.90 2.46 4.92
CA ALA A 191 14.05 2.00 4.15
C ALA A 191 14.35 2.88 2.93
N MET A 192 13.36 3.63 2.42
CA MET A 192 13.53 4.67 1.40
C MET A 192 13.94 6.04 1.99
N GLY A 193 14.11 6.16 3.30
CA GLY A 193 14.51 7.41 3.97
C GLY A 193 13.38 8.24 4.56
N ALA A 194 12.15 7.72 4.63
CA ALA A 194 11.07 8.35 5.37
C ALA A 194 11.30 8.28 6.88
N ASN A 195 10.50 9.02 7.64
CA ASN A 195 10.53 9.00 9.11
C ASN A 195 9.11 8.73 9.64
N ILE A 196 8.77 7.44 9.74
CA ILE A 196 7.47 6.96 10.21
C ILE A 196 7.67 6.17 11.49
N LYS A 197 6.88 6.47 12.52
CA LYS A 197 6.87 5.78 13.82
C LYS A 197 5.44 5.41 14.22
N GLY A 198 5.29 4.35 15.00
CA GLY A 198 4.01 3.93 15.54
C GLY A 198 3.14 3.08 14.59
N ALA A 199 3.63 2.71 13.41
CA ALA A 199 2.92 1.76 12.55
C ALA A 199 2.66 0.43 13.29
N GLY A 200 1.44 -0.11 13.19
CA GLY A 200 0.98 -1.25 13.97
C GLY A 200 0.30 -0.86 15.29
N THR A 201 0.26 0.42 15.62
CA THR A 201 -0.54 0.99 16.72
C THR A 201 -1.66 1.86 16.14
N ASP A 202 -2.51 2.40 17.00
CA ASP A 202 -3.59 3.33 16.60
C ASP A 202 -3.10 4.74 16.29
N VAL A 203 -1.84 5.06 16.58
CA VAL A 203 -1.25 6.36 16.31
C VAL A 203 0.02 6.23 15.50
N ILE A 204 0.01 6.77 14.28
CA ILE A 204 1.16 6.82 13.40
C ILE A 204 1.66 8.28 13.31
N ARG A 205 2.95 8.47 13.54
CA ARG A 205 3.61 9.77 13.44
C ARG A 205 4.56 9.77 12.26
N ILE A 206 4.45 10.76 11.40
CA ILE A 206 5.23 10.88 10.17
C ILE A 206 5.86 12.26 10.17
N LYS A 207 7.18 12.30 10.13
CA LYS A 207 7.92 13.54 9.87
C LYS A 207 8.27 13.58 8.39
N GLY A 208 7.78 14.57 7.69
CA GLY A 208 8.01 14.72 6.26
C GLY A 208 9.48 14.92 5.93
N VAL A 209 9.90 14.42 4.78
CA VAL A 209 11.26 14.52 4.26
C VAL A 209 11.26 15.17 2.88
N SER A 210 12.39 15.77 2.50
CA SER A 210 12.48 16.47 1.21
C SER A 210 12.51 15.54 0.01
N LYS A 211 13.02 14.30 0.18
CA LYS A 211 13.09 13.28 -0.86
C LYS A 211 13.20 11.88 -0.26
N LEU A 212 12.79 10.89 -1.05
CA LEU A 212 13.03 9.48 -0.82
C LEU A 212 14.09 8.96 -1.78
N HIS A 213 14.77 7.88 -1.42
CA HIS A 213 15.84 7.26 -2.21
C HIS A 213 15.50 5.81 -2.58
N GLY A 214 16.29 5.23 -3.49
CA GLY A 214 16.18 3.82 -3.86
C GLY A 214 16.60 2.89 -2.73
N THR A 215 16.02 1.69 -2.72
CA THR A 215 16.34 0.64 -1.74
C THR A 215 16.09 -0.75 -2.32
N THR A 216 16.61 -1.77 -1.65
CA THR A 216 16.19 -3.16 -1.85
C THR A 216 15.40 -3.60 -0.63
N TYR A 217 14.22 -4.18 -0.86
CA TYR A 217 13.30 -4.56 0.22
C TYR A 217 12.56 -5.85 -0.11
N SER A 218 12.42 -6.73 0.86
CA SER A 218 11.67 -7.98 0.74
C SER A 218 10.34 -7.87 1.48
N ILE A 219 9.24 -8.15 0.76
CA ILE A 219 7.88 -8.12 1.30
C ILE A 219 7.70 -9.24 2.33
N ILE A 220 7.03 -8.98 3.44
CA ILE A 220 6.70 -9.98 4.45
C ILE A 220 5.88 -11.13 3.87
N PRO A 221 5.96 -12.36 4.43
CA PRO A 221 5.11 -13.48 4.05
C PRO A 221 3.63 -13.18 4.33
N ASP A 222 2.72 -13.77 3.51
CA ASP A 222 1.28 -13.52 3.59
C ASP A 222 0.62 -14.31 4.72
N GLN A 223 0.21 -13.60 5.78
CA GLN A 223 -0.54 -14.18 6.90
C GLN A 223 -1.89 -14.80 6.48
N ILE A 224 -2.52 -14.27 5.43
CA ILE A 224 -3.81 -14.75 4.94
C ILE A 224 -3.62 -16.09 4.23
N GLU A 225 -2.57 -16.22 3.43
CA GLU A 225 -2.20 -17.48 2.79
C GLU A 225 -1.84 -18.53 3.85
N ALA A 226 -0.99 -18.19 4.82
CA ALA A 226 -0.62 -19.08 5.91
C ALA A 226 -1.86 -19.55 6.69
N GLY A 227 -2.73 -18.64 7.11
CA GLY A 227 -3.98 -18.95 7.79
C GLY A 227 -4.90 -19.86 6.96
N THR A 228 -4.97 -19.63 5.65
CA THR A 228 -5.77 -20.47 4.74
C THR A 228 -5.27 -21.91 4.73
N PHE A 229 -3.95 -22.14 4.65
CA PHE A 229 -3.39 -23.49 4.73
C PHE A 229 -3.58 -24.15 6.10
N MET A 230 -3.53 -23.37 7.18
CA MET A 230 -3.84 -23.90 8.52
C MET A 230 -5.29 -24.37 8.64
N PHE A 231 -6.24 -23.57 8.17
CA PHE A 231 -7.64 -23.98 8.14
C PHE A 231 -7.87 -25.19 7.24
N ALA A 232 -7.21 -25.24 6.08
CA ALA A 232 -7.30 -26.39 5.18
C ALA A 232 -6.74 -27.67 5.81
N SER A 233 -5.61 -27.58 6.54
CA SER A 233 -5.04 -28.70 7.30
C SER A 233 -6.00 -29.20 8.38
N ALA A 234 -6.55 -28.30 9.19
CA ALA A 234 -7.50 -28.65 10.23
C ALA A 234 -8.79 -29.30 9.64
N ALA A 235 -9.35 -28.71 8.58
CA ALA A 235 -10.56 -29.22 7.93
C ALA A 235 -10.38 -30.62 7.32
N THR A 236 -9.18 -30.95 6.85
CA THR A 236 -8.86 -32.25 6.24
C THR A 236 -8.22 -33.25 7.20
N ARG A 237 -8.03 -32.88 8.48
CA ARG A 237 -7.25 -33.63 9.46
C ARG A 237 -5.86 -33.99 8.91
N GLY A 238 -5.22 -33.00 8.26
CA GLY A 238 -3.92 -33.12 7.61
C GLY A 238 -2.76 -32.70 8.52
N ASP A 239 -1.54 -32.89 8.01
CA ASP A 239 -0.29 -32.41 8.61
C ASP A 239 0.46 -31.53 7.60
N VAL A 240 0.39 -30.22 7.77
CA VAL A 240 0.95 -29.23 6.85
C VAL A 240 1.92 -28.32 7.59
N VAL A 241 3.14 -28.22 7.05
CA VAL A 241 4.17 -27.27 7.52
C VAL A 241 4.14 -26.03 6.64
N ALA A 242 3.81 -24.89 7.21
CA ALA A 242 3.92 -23.59 6.53
C ALA A 242 5.36 -23.07 6.68
N VAL A 243 6.15 -23.14 5.61
CA VAL A 243 7.54 -22.70 5.57
C VAL A 243 7.62 -21.20 5.30
N SER A 244 8.65 -20.55 5.85
CA SER A 244 8.89 -19.08 5.72
C SER A 244 7.87 -18.20 6.44
N TYR A 245 7.06 -18.76 7.34
CA TYR A 245 6.14 -18.01 8.17
C TYR A 245 6.35 -18.30 9.65
N THR A 246 7.08 -17.44 10.34
CA THR A 246 7.48 -17.65 11.74
C THR A 246 6.67 -16.86 12.77
N HIS A 247 5.80 -15.94 12.35
CA HIS A 247 5.06 -15.05 13.25
C HIS A 247 3.56 -15.05 12.99
N LEU A 248 2.88 -16.14 13.40
CA LEU A 248 1.47 -16.06 13.70
C LEU A 248 1.31 -15.28 15.01
N ARG A 249 0.82 -14.06 14.91
CA ARG A 249 0.29 -13.39 16.09
C ARG A 249 -1.02 -14.09 16.44
N ALA A 250 -1.03 -14.82 17.53
CA ALA A 250 -2.24 -15.34 18.15
C ALA A 250 -3.02 -14.17 18.79
N HIS A 251 -3.47 -13.21 18.00
CA HIS A 251 -4.31 -12.11 18.48
C HIS A 251 -5.74 -12.55 18.70
N GLU A 252 -6.12 -13.64 18.09
CA GLU A 252 -7.52 -13.97 17.90
C GLU A 252 -8.01 -15.00 18.90
N THR A 253 -7.15 -15.52 19.75
CA THR A 253 -7.51 -16.46 20.82
C THR A 253 -7.83 -15.78 22.15
N ALA A 254 -7.75 -14.47 22.23
CA ALA A 254 -8.10 -13.71 23.44
C ALA A 254 -9.57 -13.29 23.49
N ALA A 255 -10.43 -13.89 22.69
CA ALA A 255 -11.87 -13.79 22.86
C ALA A 255 -12.34 -14.89 23.84
N ASN A 256 -12.21 -14.62 25.10
CA ASN A 256 -12.97 -15.27 26.19
C ASN A 256 -13.65 -14.18 26.99
#